data_73849042e913883cd4133871ced83bc5
#
_entry.id   73849042e913883cd4133871ced83bc5
#
_cell.length_a   1.000
_cell.length_b   1.000
_cell.length_c   1.000
_cell.angle_alpha   90.00
_cell.angle_beta   90.00
_cell.angle_gamma   90.00
#
_symmetry.space_group_name_H-M   'P 1'
#
loop_
_entity.id
_entity.type
_entity.pdbx_description
1 polymer ?
#
loop_
_entity_poly.entity_id
_entity_poly.type
_entity_poly.pdbx_seq_one_letter_code
_entity_poly.pdbx_strand_id
1 'polypeptide(L)'
;MNQVSTYFHNFDLIDKKKISILFIPGAGMDHRFIRALNLPDAEFNKPLVIDLPGHGNSLGISSNNISSYSKFLVSALEDLNLENLYLCGHSMGGLIALDMVVSNNFLPKSIILLNSIYPTAVSDVLLAKAQASNALAADFIIKYGLHRKLLGMKNIFPEKNNAVMFNDLKACNDYKLDMDSLKNLNLPLSIILGSKDKLVNLKEVKNFTSQIPSTIYEMEDVGHFPFFENPAELSNLIASLV
;
A
#
# COMPACT_ATOMS: atom_id res chain seq x y z
N MET A 1 -24.29 -11.11 9.72
CA MET A 1 -23.03 -10.38 9.55
C MET A 1 -23.40 -8.99 9.05
N ASN A 2 -23.06 -7.92 9.78
CA ASN A 2 -23.30 -6.57 9.31
C ASN A 2 -22.43 -6.36 8.07
N GLN A 3 -23.02 -6.19 6.89
CA GLN A 3 -22.32 -5.78 5.69
C GLN A 3 -21.65 -4.44 5.98
N VAL A 4 -20.35 -4.45 6.14
CA VAL A 4 -19.55 -3.22 6.17
C VAL A 4 -19.69 -2.63 4.76
N SER A 5 -20.28 -1.44 4.65
CA SER A 5 -20.33 -0.75 3.36
C SER A 5 -18.90 -0.47 2.91
N THR A 6 -18.49 -1.16 1.87
CA THR A 6 -17.14 -1.08 1.28
C THR A 6 -17.16 -0.06 0.16
N TYR A 7 -16.19 0.85 0.16
CA TYR A 7 -16.03 1.82 -0.91
C TYR A 7 -15.00 1.34 -1.93
N PHE A 8 -15.45 1.24 -3.16
CA PHE A 8 -14.65 0.87 -4.33
C PHE A 8 -14.41 2.10 -5.20
N HIS A 9 -13.17 2.52 -5.34
CA HIS A 9 -12.78 3.66 -6.17
C HIS A 9 -12.41 3.21 -7.57
N ASN A 10 -13.04 3.82 -8.61
CA ASN A 10 -12.86 3.52 -10.04
C ASN A 10 -13.30 2.13 -10.51
N PHE A 11 -14.12 1.41 -9.74
CA PHE A 11 -14.59 0.08 -10.12
C PHE A 11 -15.81 0.10 -11.06
N ASP A 12 -16.51 1.22 -11.19
CA ASP A 12 -17.78 1.32 -11.93
C ASP A 12 -17.61 1.11 -13.45
N LEU A 13 -16.40 1.31 -13.98
CA LEU A 13 -16.09 1.28 -15.42
C LEU A 13 -14.94 0.30 -15.74
N ILE A 14 -14.88 -0.83 -15.02
CA ILE A 14 -13.83 -1.81 -15.29
C ILE A 14 -14.05 -2.50 -16.64
N ASP A 15 -13.07 -2.39 -17.52
CA ASP A 15 -12.94 -3.24 -18.69
C ASP A 15 -12.11 -4.48 -18.33
N LYS A 16 -12.75 -5.65 -18.30
CA LYS A 16 -12.09 -6.93 -17.92
C LYS A 16 -10.97 -7.35 -18.89
N LYS A 17 -10.91 -6.77 -20.09
CA LYS A 17 -9.85 -7.04 -21.07
C LYS A 17 -8.58 -6.24 -20.80
N LYS A 18 -8.70 -5.15 -20.04
CA LYS A 18 -7.58 -4.29 -19.67
C LYS A 18 -6.88 -4.78 -18.41
N ILE A 19 -5.66 -4.32 -18.24
CA ILE A 19 -4.87 -4.53 -17.05
C ILE A 19 -5.47 -3.73 -15.89
N SER A 20 -5.66 -4.38 -14.76
CA SER A 20 -6.14 -3.77 -13.52
C SER A 20 -5.03 -3.75 -12.48
N ILE A 21 -4.78 -2.60 -11.88
CA ILE A 21 -3.86 -2.49 -10.75
C ILE A 21 -4.65 -2.05 -9.52
N LEU A 22 -4.69 -2.92 -8.50
CA LEU A 22 -5.21 -2.57 -7.20
C LEU A 22 -4.10 -1.89 -6.39
N PHE A 23 -4.28 -0.61 -6.12
CA PHE A 23 -3.42 0.14 -5.22
C PHE A 23 -3.93 -0.01 -3.78
N ILE A 24 -3.05 -0.46 -2.89
CA ILE A 24 -3.35 -0.66 -1.47
C ILE A 24 -2.66 0.44 -0.68
N PRO A 25 -3.41 1.27 0.07
CA PRO A 25 -2.87 2.45 0.73
C PRO A 25 -1.97 2.11 1.92
N GLY A 26 -1.11 3.06 2.28
CA GLY A 26 -0.34 3.03 3.53
C GLY A 26 -1.19 3.37 4.75
N ALA A 27 -0.57 3.31 5.94
CA ALA A 27 -1.22 3.57 7.21
C ALA A 27 -1.94 4.92 7.24
N GLY A 28 -3.20 4.92 7.65
CA GLY A 28 -4.06 6.10 7.75
C GLY A 28 -4.50 6.72 6.42
N MET A 29 -4.18 6.10 5.28
CA MET A 29 -4.48 6.65 3.95
C MET A 29 -5.73 6.02 3.34
N ASP A 30 -6.29 6.67 2.30
CA ASP A 30 -7.44 6.19 1.54
C ASP A 30 -7.23 6.41 0.02
N HIS A 31 -8.25 6.09 -0.80
CA HIS A 31 -8.22 6.19 -2.27
C HIS A 31 -7.67 7.52 -2.81
N ARG A 32 -7.63 8.59 -2.03
CA ARG A 32 -7.16 9.90 -2.48
C ARG A 32 -5.67 9.94 -2.78
N PHE A 33 -4.88 8.97 -2.29
CA PHE A 33 -3.43 8.94 -2.51
C PHE A 33 -3.04 8.72 -3.98
N ILE A 34 -3.90 8.11 -4.81
CA ILE A 34 -3.62 7.85 -6.22
C ILE A 34 -4.10 8.94 -7.18
N ARG A 35 -4.63 10.06 -6.70
CA ARG A 35 -5.28 11.10 -7.54
C ARG A 35 -4.41 11.64 -8.66
N ALA A 36 -3.09 11.65 -8.49
CA ALA A 36 -2.15 12.18 -9.47
C ALA A 36 -1.59 11.10 -10.41
N LEU A 37 -1.91 9.81 -10.18
CA LEU A 37 -1.45 8.74 -11.04
C LEU A 37 -2.27 8.69 -12.32
N ASN A 38 -1.59 8.54 -13.45
CA ASN A 38 -2.20 8.45 -14.76
C ASN A 38 -1.54 7.31 -15.55
N LEU A 39 -2.24 6.17 -15.64
CA LEU A 39 -1.80 5.03 -16.43
C LEU A 39 -2.32 5.14 -17.88
N PRO A 40 -1.65 4.54 -18.88
CA PRO A 40 -2.08 4.57 -20.28
C PRO A 40 -3.47 3.95 -20.47
N ASP A 41 -4.48 4.74 -20.83
CA ASP A 41 -5.88 4.31 -20.94
C ASP A 41 -6.13 3.20 -21.98
N ALA A 42 -5.24 3.05 -22.95
CA ALA A 42 -5.40 2.02 -23.98
C ALA A 42 -5.28 0.59 -23.41
N GLU A 43 -4.37 0.39 -22.46
CA GLU A 43 -4.00 -0.92 -21.92
C GLU A 43 -4.50 -1.13 -20.49
N PHE A 44 -4.64 -0.06 -19.72
CA PHE A 44 -4.96 -0.11 -18.30
C PHE A 44 -6.38 0.38 -18.00
N ASN A 45 -6.98 -0.21 -16.99
CA ASN A 45 -8.06 0.44 -16.26
C ASN A 45 -7.51 1.62 -15.44
N LYS A 46 -8.38 2.56 -15.05
CA LYS A 46 -8.00 3.59 -14.09
C LYS A 46 -7.51 2.92 -12.79
N PRO A 47 -6.57 3.54 -12.07
CA PRO A 47 -6.08 2.99 -10.80
C PRO A 47 -7.23 2.62 -9.85
N LEU A 48 -7.25 1.37 -9.38
CA LEU A 48 -8.30 0.84 -8.51
C LEU A 48 -7.87 0.93 -7.05
N VAL A 49 -8.77 1.33 -6.15
CA VAL A 49 -8.56 1.28 -4.70
C VAL A 49 -9.82 0.81 -4.00
N ILE A 50 -9.63 -0.03 -3.00
CA ILE A 50 -10.68 -0.35 -2.01
C ILE A 50 -10.25 0.32 -0.70
N ASP A 51 -11.09 1.23 -0.19
CA ASP A 51 -10.83 1.83 1.12
C ASP A 51 -10.93 0.76 2.21
N LEU A 52 -9.91 0.68 3.04
CA LEU A 52 -9.88 -0.30 4.14
C LEU A 52 -10.97 0.00 5.19
N PRO A 53 -11.40 -0.96 6.00
CA PRO A 53 -12.37 -0.71 7.07
C PRO A 53 -11.93 0.43 7.99
N GLY A 54 -12.81 1.40 8.19
CA GLY A 54 -12.53 2.62 8.97
C GLY A 54 -11.73 3.70 8.26
N HIS A 55 -11.38 3.50 6.97
CA HIS A 55 -10.68 4.48 6.14
C HIS A 55 -11.60 5.09 5.08
N GLY A 56 -11.28 6.30 4.68
CA GLY A 56 -11.94 7.01 3.56
C GLY A 56 -13.45 6.95 3.64
N ASN A 57 -14.08 6.35 2.64
CA ASN A 57 -15.52 6.20 2.51
C ASN A 57 -16.03 4.81 2.94
N SER A 58 -15.14 3.84 3.25
CA SER A 58 -15.55 2.57 3.83
C SER A 58 -15.97 2.70 5.27
N LEU A 59 -17.06 2.00 5.63
CA LEU A 59 -17.51 1.90 7.01
C LEU A 59 -16.69 0.84 7.77
N GLY A 60 -16.91 0.77 9.08
CA GLY A 60 -16.28 -0.21 9.96
C GLY A 60 -15.20 0.40 10.85
N ILE A 61 -14.35 -0.45 11.39
CA ILE A 61 -13.30 -0.08 12.34
C ILE A 61 -11.97 -0.56 11.79
N SER A 62 -10.92 0.28 11.87
CA SER A 62 -9.55 -0.09 11.51
C SER A 62 -9.04 -1.25 12.36
N SER A 63 -8.22 -2.10 11.77
CA SER A 63 -7.64 -3.26 12.44
C SER A 63 -6.19 -3.01 12.85
N ASN A 64 -5.78 -3.59 13.97
CA ASN A 64 -4.37 -3.66 14.37
C ASN A 64 -3.68 -4.96 13.88
N ASN A 65 -4.18 -5.52 12.78
CA ASN A 65 -3.67 -6.78 12.23
C ASN A 65 -3.71 -6.76 10.69
N ILE A 66 -2.57 -6.98 10.05
CA ILE A 66 -2.43 -7.02 8.58
C ILE A 66 -3.33 -8.11 7.96
N SER A 67 -3.39 -9.30 8.57
CA SER A 67 -4.18 -10.40 8.01
C SER A 67 -5.69 -10.15 8.04
N SER A 68 -6.16 -9.26 8.91
CA SER A 68 -7.57 -8.82 8.88
C SER A 68 -7.86 -7.94 7.68
N TYR A 69 -6.93 -7.05 7.31
CA TYR A 69 -7.05 -6.22 6.11
C TYR A 69 -6.93 -7.05 4.83
N SER A 70 -5.99 -8.00 4.78
CA SER A 70 -5.82 -8.85 3.61
C SER A 70 -7.05 -9.72 3.35
N LYS A 71 -7.62 -10.35 4.38
CA LYS A 71 -8.89 -11.10 4.28
C LYS A 71 -10.04 -10.25 3.79
N PHE A 72 -10.16 -9.03 4.30
CA PHE A 72 -11.16 -8.08 3.85
C PHE A 72 -11.01 -7.77 2.36
N LEU A 73 -9.80 -7.46 1.88
CA LEU A 73 -9.57 -7.17 0.46
C LEU A 73 -9.81 -8.39 -0.43
N VAL A 74 -9.34 -9.57 -0.02
CA VAL A 74 -9.58 -10.81 -0.79
C VAL A 74 -11.08 -11.06 -0.92
N SER A 75 -11.84 -11.00 0.18
CA SER A 75 -13.29 -11.18 0.13
C SER A 75 -14.00 -10.11 -0.73
N ALA A 76 -13.53 -8.86 -0.69
CA ALA A 76 -14.09 -7.79 -1.51
C ALA A 76 -13.81 -7.97 -3.03
N LEU A 77 -12.77 -8.72 -3.39
CA LEU A 77 -12.38 -8.97 -4.78
C LEU A 77 -12.97 -10.26 -5.36
N GLU A 78 -13.45 -11.20 -4.53
CA GLU A 78 -13.91 -12.53 -4.96
C GLU A 78 -14.93 -12.49 -6.11
N ASP A 79 -15.89 -11.57 -6.05
CA ASP A 79 -16.96 -11.47 -7.04
C ASP A 79 -16.57 -10.69 -8.32
N LEU A 80 -15.41 -10.07 -8.35
CA LEU A 80 -15.04 -9.16 -9.44
C LEU A 80 -14.44 -9.85 -10.66
N ASN A 81 -13.94 -11.08 -10.50
CA ASN A 81 -13.34 -11.89 -11.57
C ASN A 81 -12.35 -11.10 -12.44
N LEU A 82 -11.34 -10.48 -11.83
CA LEU A 82 -10.30 -9.70 -12.50
C LEU A 82 -9.13 -10.61 -12.90
N GLU A 83 -9.12 -11.10 -14.13
CA GLU A 83 -8.10 -12.04 -14.62
C GLU A 83 -6.69 -11.41 -14.72
N ASN A 84 -6.61 -10.13 -15.09
CA ASN A 84 -5.35 -9.39 -15.28
C ASN A 84 -5.14 -8.41 -14.12
N LEU A 85 -5.15 -8.91 -12.87
CA LEU A 85 -4.99 -8.10 -11.66
C LEU A 85 -3.56 -8.14 -11.15
N TYR A 86 -3.02 -6.95 -10.90
CA TYR A 86 -1.73 -6.69 -10.28
C TYR A 86 -1.95 -5.97 -8.94
N LEU A 87 -1.09 -6.21 -7.97
CA LEU A 87 -1.14 -5.50 -6.70
C LEU A 87 0.00 -4.49 -6.61
N CYS A 88 -0.31 -3.25 -6.23
CA CYS A 88 0.67 -2.23 -5.91
C CYS A 88 0.41 -1.72 -4.48
N GLY A 89 1.20 -2.18 -3.52
CA GLY A 89 1.03 -1.83 -2.10
C GLY A 89 2.02 -0.77 -1.64
N HIS A 90 1.52 0.37 -1.18
CA HIS A 90 2.33 1.43 -0.59
C HIS A 90 2.49 1.23 0.90
N SER A 91 3.73 1.26 1.42
CA SER A 91 4.02 1.20 2.86
C SER A 91 3.29 0.01 3.52
N MET A 92 2.37 0.22 4.47
CA MET A 92 1.50 -0.82 5.04
C MET A 92 0.80 -1.66 3.96
N GLY A 93 0.36 -1.04 2.88
CA GLY A 93 -0.31 -1.72 1.76
C GLY A 93 0.54 -2.80 1.12
N GLY A 94 1.87 -2.67 1.13
CA GLY A 94 2.79 -3.71 0.66
C GLY A 94 2.77 -4.94 1.58
N LEU A 95 2.70 -4.76 2.89
CA LEU A 95 2.56 -5.88 3.83
C LEU A 95 1.21 -6.59 3.65
N ILE A 96 0.15 -5.82 3.38
CA ILE A 96 -1.18 -6.37 3.09
C ILE A 96 -1.13 -7.18 1.79
N ALA A 97 -0.49 -6.67 0.71
CA ALA A 97 -0.34 -7.39 -0.55
C ALA A 97 0.41 -8.71 -0.38
N LEU A 98 1.50 -8.72 0.41
CA LEU A 98 2.23 -9.95 0.74
C LEU A 98 1.37 -10.94 1.52
N ASP A 99 0.59 -10.47 2.49
CA ASP A 99 -0.30 -11.34 3.27
C ASP A 99 -1.46 -11.90 2.43
N MET A 100 -1.99 -11.15 1.46
CA MET A 100 -3.02 -11.64 0.54
C MET A 100 -2.57 -12.90 -0.19
N VAL A 101 -1.34 -12.94 -0.66
CA VAL A 101 -0.81 -14.09 -1.41
C VAL A 101 -0.37 -15.23 -0.51
N VAL A 102 0.25 -14.94 0.62
CA VAL A 102 0.81 -15.96 1.52
C VAL A 102 -0.26 -16.61 2.38
N SER A 103 -1.13 -15.80 3.00
CA SER A 103 -2.09 -16.31 3.99
C SER A 103 -3.45 -16.64 3.41
N ASN A 104 -3.82 -16.06 2.26
CA ASN A 104 -5.14 -16.23 1.66
C ASN A 104 -5.12 -16.86 0.26
N ASN A 105 -3.96 -17.32 -0.21
CA ASN A 105 -3.77 -17.94 -1.53
C ASN A 105 -4.31 -17.09 -2.70
N PHE A 106 -4.32 -15.77 -2.55
CA PHE A 106 -4.74 -14.86 -3.60
C PHE A 106 -3.59 -14.68 -4.60
N LEU A 107 -3.81 -15.03 -5.86
CA LEU A 107 -2.76 -15.06 -6.88
C LEU A 107 -2.93 -13.95 -7.93
N PRO A 108 -2.36 -12.75 -7.70
CA PRO A 108 -2.26 -11.71 -8.73
C PRO A 108 -1.23 -12.10 -9.80
N LYS A 109 -1.15 -11.33 -10.88
CA LYS A 109 -0.10 -11.50 -11.90
C LYS A 109 1.29 -11.13 -11.38
N SER A 110 1.39 -10.08 -10.57
CA SER A 110 2.61 -9.70 -9.84
C SER A 110 2.28 -8.79 -8.64
N ILE A 111 3.29 -8.54 -7.82
CA ILE A 111 3.24 -7.58 -6.71
C ILE A 111 4.28 -6.49 -6.95
N ILE A 112 3.87 -5.24 -6.73
CA ILE A 112 4.75 -4.07 -6.65
C ILE A 112 4.73 -3.56 -5.19
N LEU A 113 5.86 -3.62 -4.51
CA LEU A 113 6.05 -2.99 -3.20
C LEU A 113 6.52 -1.55 -3.42
N LEU A 114 5.67 -0.59 -3.11
CA LEU A 114 5.95 0.83 -3.29
C LEU A 114 6.35 1.44 -1.94
N ASN A 115 7.63 1.82 -1.79
CA ASN A 115 8.17 2.31 -0.51
C ASN A 115 7.75 1.41 0.67
N SER A 116 7.85 0.11 0.47
CA SER A 116 7.44 -0.92 1.42
C SER A 116 8.43 -2.07 1.44
N ILE A 117 8.63 -2.67 2.61
CA ILE A 117 9.49 -3.84 2.79
C ILE A 117 9.10 -4.61 4.06
N TYR A 118 9.42 -5.90 4.10
CA TYR A 118 9.31 -6.72 5.29
C TYR A 118 10.71 -7.18 5.77
N PRO A 119 10.97 -7.17 7.11
CA PRO A 119 10.11 -6.68 8.18
C PRO A 119 10.02 -5.14 8.21
N THR A 120 8.89 -4.64 8.71
CA THR A 120 8.70 -3.21 8.96
C THR A 120 8.73 -2.95 10.45
N ALA A 121 9.76 -2.28 10.94
CA ALA A 121 9.85 -1.83 12.32
C ALA A 121 9.30 -0.42 12.44
N VAL A 122 8.26 -0.22 13.24
CA VAL A 122 7.73 1.10 13.57
C VAL A 122 8.37 1.60 14.85
N SER A 123 8.95 2.81 14.82
CA SER A 123 9.61 3.36 16.02
C SER A 123 8.61 3.60 17.15
N ASP A 124 9.05 3.38 18.40
CA ASP A 124 8.25 3.67 19.61
C ASP A 124 7.76 5.12 19.66
N VAL A 125 8.57 6.05 19.14
CA VAL A 125 8.20 7.47 19.05
C VAL A 125 7.01 7.67 18.13
N LEU A 126 6.98 6.99 16.98
CA LEU A 126 5.85 7.08 16.04
C LEU A 126 4.60 6.42 16.63
N LEU A 127 4.74 5.25 17.26
CA LEU A 127 3.63 4.56 17.92
C LEU A 127 3.03 5.42 19.05
N ALA A 128 3.86 6.04 19.89
CA ALA A 128 3.40 6.93 20.95
C ALA A 128 2.67 8.17 20.39
N LYS A 129 3.16 8.75 19.28
CA LYS A 129 2.48 9.86 18.60
C LYS A 129 1.12 9.42 18.03
N ALA A 130 1.04 8.25 17.41
CA ALA A 130 -0.20 7.71 16.85
C ALA A 130 -1.23 7.39 17.93
N GLN A 131 -0.78 6.90 19.10
CA GLN A 131 -1.65 6.67 20.25
C GLN A 131 -2.21 7.98 20.81
N ALA A 132 -1.42 9.06 20.78
CA ALA A 132 -1.86 10.36 21.24
C ALA A 132 -2.79 11.06 20.24
N SER A 133 -2.51 11.00 18.94
CA SER A 133 -3.30 11.65 17.89
C SER A 133 -2.87 11.21 16.50
N ASN A 134 -3.84 10.99 15.60
CA ASN A 134 -3.58 10.78 14.16
C ASN A 134 -2.76 11.94 13.56
N ALA A 135 -3.06 13.19 13.94
CA ALA A 135 -2.36 14.36 13.42
C ALA A 135 -0.87 14.37 13.79
N LEU A 136 -0.52 13.98 15.03
CA LEU A 136 0.88 13.91 15.47
C LEU A 136 1.66 12.82 14.74
N ALA A 137 1.01 11.69 14.44
CA ALA A 137 1.61 10.63 13.64
C ALA A 137 1.77 11.07 12.18
N ALA A 138 0.74 11.69 11.59
CA ALA A 138 0.78 12.22 10.23
C ALA A 138 1.90 13.26 10.06
N ASP A 139 2.04 14.20 11.00
CA ASP A 139 3.11 15.20 11.00
C ASP A 139 4.51 14.56 11.05
N PHE A 140 4.66 13.48 11.83
CA PHE A 140 5.91 12.73 11.89
C PHE A 140 6.21 12.03 10.56
N ILE A 141 5.23 11.32 10.00
CA ILE A 141 5.38 10.60 8.73
C ILE A 141 5.67 11.57 7.59
N ILE A 142 4.96 12.70 7.51
CA ILE A 142 5.20 13.75 6.51
C ILE A 142 6.62 14.32 6.66
N LYS A 143 7.05 14.62 7.89
CA LYS A 143 8.37 15.21 8.17
C LYS A 143 9.52 14.32 7.70
N TYR A 144 9.43 13.02 7.91
CA TYR A 144 10.51 12.08 7.60
C TYR A 144 10.31 11.36 6.26
N GLY A 145 9.07 11.31 5.76
CA GLY A 145 8.76 10.65 4.50
C GLY A 145 8.94 11.55 3.28
N LEU A 146 8.67 12.85 3.36
CA LEU A 146 8.84 13.75 2.21
C LEU A 146 10.29 14.15 1.99
N HIS A 147 10.72 14.12 0.73
CA HIS A 147 11.95 14.78 0.29
C HIS A 147 11.74 16.28 0.12
N ARG A 148 10.62 16.70 -0.50
CA ARG A 148 10.27 18.10 -0.75
C ARG A 148 9.02 18.48 0.03
N LYS A 149 8.96 19.74 0.50
CA LYS A 149 7.72 20.25 1.12
C LYS A 149 6.63 20.37 0.06
N LEU A 150 5.54 19.64 0.24
CA LEU A 150 4.35 19.71 -0.58
C LEU A 150 3.20 20.28 0.25
N LEU A 151 2.49 21.27 -0.33
CA LEU A 151 1.32 21.85 0.31
C LEU A 151 0.16 20.84 0.30
N GLY A 152 -0.65 20.84 1.35
CA GLY A 152 -1.84 19.99 1.43
C GLY A 152 -1.58 18.51 1.79
N MET A 153 -0.34 18.11 2.10
CA MET A 153 -0.01 16.71 2.45
C MET A 153 -0.79 16.17 3.65
N LYS A 154 -1.22 17.03 4.58
CA LYS A 154 -2.07 16.57 5.69
C LYS A 154 -3.42 16.01 5.23
N ASN A 155 -3.94 16.46 4.08
CA ASN A 155 -5.24 16.05 3.56
C ASN A 155 -5.29 14.60 3.07
N ILE A 156 -4.14 13.92 2.95
CA ILE A 156 -4.10 12.49 2.62
C ILE A 156 -4.36 11.59 3.83
N PHE A 157 -4.25 12.15 5.04
CA PHE A 157 -4.52 11.46 6.28
C PHE A 157 -5.86 11.94 6.83
N PRO A 158 -6.95 11.18 6.67
CA PRO A 158 -8.27 11.60 7.13
C PRO A 158 -8.35 11.64 8.65
N GLU A 159 -8.98 12.68 9.18
CA GLU A 159 -9.13 12.92 10.63
C GLU A 159 -10.26 12.09 11.27
N LYS A 160 -11.00 11.29 10.51
CA LYS A 160 -12.30 10.74 10.91
C LYS A 160 -12.30 9.80 12.11
N ASN A 161 -11.16 9.22 12.48
CA ASN A 161 -11.10 8.29 13.61
C ASN A 161 -9.72 8.34 14.26
N ASN A 162 -9.66 8.72 15.52
CA ASN A 162 -8.40 8.90 16.25
C ASN A 162 -7.57 7.61 16.43
N ALA A 163 -8.15 6.43 16.26
CA ALA A 163 -7.46 5.16 16.43
C ALA A 163 -6.84 4.59 15.14
N VAL A 164 -7.16 5.13 13.96
CA VAL A 164 -6.74 4.55 12.67
C VAL A 164 -5.23 4.46 12.55
N MET A 165 -4.53 5.57 12.73
CA MET A 165 -3.07 5.60 12.61
C MET A 165 -2.37 4.67 13.60
N PHE A 166 -2.86 4.60 14.83
CA PHE A 166 -2.29 3.72 15.85
C PHE A 166 -2.51 2.24 15.49
N ASN A 167 -3.74 1.86 15.10
CA ASN A 167 -4.05 0.49 14.72
C ASN A 167 -3.21 0.04 13.52
N ASP A 168 -3.11 0.86 12.49
CA ASP A 168 -2.37 0.55 11.28
C ASP A 168 -0.86 0.40 11.53
N LEU A 169 -0.27 1.34 12.27
CA LEU A 169 1.15 1.28 12.61
C LEU A 169 1.46 0.10 13.53
N LYS A 170 0.55 -0.22 14.44
CA LYS A 170 0.65 -1.42 15.27
C LYS A 170 0.55 -2.68 14.43
N ALA A 171 -0.38 -2.73 13.47
CA ALA A 171 -0.51 -3.84 12.53
C ALA A 171 0.80 -4.08 11.76
N CYS A 172 1.44 -3.01 11.26
CA CYS A 172 2.74 -3.10 10.58
C CYS A 172 3.84 -3.67 11.50
N ASN A 173 3.93 -3.13 12.73
CA ASN A 173 4.97 -3.50 13.69
C ASN A 173 4.87 -4.96 14.16
N ASP A 174 3.64 -5.43 14.34
CA ASP A 174 3.37 -6.78 14.89
C ASP A 174 3.28 -7.86 13.81
N TYR A 175 3.26 -7.48 12.54
CA TYR A 175 3.11 -8.41 11.42
C TYR A 175 4.26 -9.42 11.32
N LYS A 176 3.89 -10.67 11.09
CA LYS A 176 4.83 -11.77 10.84
C LYS A 176 4.48 -12.43 9.52
N LEU A 177 5.38 -12.29 8.55
CA LEU A 177 5.28 -12.91 7.23
C LEU A 177 5.94 -14.29 7.25
N ASP A 178 5.27 -15.28 6.70
CA ASP A 178 5.87 -16.56 6.37
C ASP A 178 6.72 -16.42 5.10
N MET A 179 8.02 -16.20 5.29
CA MET A 179 8.99 -15.98 4.21
C MET A 179 9.17 -17.24 3.35
N ASP A 180 9.06 -18.43 3.94
CA ASP A 180 9.23 -19.69 3.19
C ASP A 180 8.03 -19.90 2.26
N SER A 181 6.82 -19.64 2.72
CA SER A 181 5.63 -19.66 1.86
C SER A 181 5.74 -18.65 0.72
N LEU A 182 6.17 -17.40 0.99
CA LEU A 182 6.36 -16.39 -0.06
C LEU A 182 7.38 -16.84 -1.11
N LYS A 183 8.51 -17.39 -0.68
CA LYS A 183 9.57 -17.90 -1.57
C LYS A 183 9.08 -18.99 -2.53
N ASN A 184 8.18 -19.84 -2.05
CA ASN A 184 7.66 -20.97 -2.82
C ASN A 184 6.60 -20.58 -3.85
N LEU A 185 6.01 -19.38 -3.78
CA LEU A 185 4.96 -18.94 -4.70
C LEU A 185 5.47 -18.62 -6.11
N ASN A 186 6.78 -18.37 -6.28
CA ASN A 186 7.39 -18.00 -7.57
C ASN A 186 6.63 -16.88 -8.30
N LEU A 187 6.14 -15.90 -7.54
CA LEU A 187 5.36 -14.77 -8.04
C LEU A 187 6.32 -13.61 -8.39
N PRO A 188 6.18 -12.97 -9.57
CA PRO A 188 6.96 -11.78 -9.89
C PRO A 188 6.78 -10.68 -8.84
N LEU A 189 7.89 -10.16 -8.32
CA LEU A 189 7.89 -9.13 -7.29
C LEU A 189 8.85 -8.01 -7.66
N SER A 190 8.33 -6.79 -7.70
CA SER A 190 9.10 -5.57 -7.92
C SER A 190 9.04 -4.69 -6.68
N ILE A 191 10.14 -3.99 -6.39
CA ILE A 191 10.25 -3.04 -5.27
C ILE A 191 10.59 -1.68 -5.85
N ILE A 192 9.75 -0.68 -5.65
CA ILE A 192 10.02 0.71 -6.02
C ILE A 192 10.31 1.49 -4.74
N LEU A 193 11.46 2.16 -4.70
CA LEU A 193 11.93 2.95 -3.56
C LEU A 193 12.24 4.38 -3.98
N GLY A 194 11.88 5.34 -3.15
CA GLY A 194 12.39 6.70 -3.27
C GLY A 194 13.80 6.83 -2.66
N SER A 195 14.77 7.40 -3.39
CA SER A 195 16.17 7.54 -2.93
C SER A 195 16.33 8.40 -1.66
N LYS A 196 15.32 9.19 -1.33
CA LYS A 196 15.29 10.06 -0.14
C LYS A 196 14.29 9.60 0.93
N ASP A 197 13.73 8.40 0.78
CA ASP A 197 12.85 7.81 1.81
C ASP A 197 13.65 7.49 3.09
N LYS A 198 13.21 8.07 4.21
CA LYS A 198 13.83 7.85 5.53
C LYS A 198 13.01 6.92 6.42
N LEU A 199 11.88 6.41 5.92
CA LEU A 199 10.99 5.51 6.66
C LEU A 199 11.28 4.04 6.32
N VAL A 200 11.72 3.76 5.09
CA VAL A 200 12.11 2.41 4.68
C VAL A 200 13.55 2.12 5.13
N ASN A 201 13.75 0.99 5.78
CA ASN A 201 15.07 0.54 6.22
C ASN A 201 15.80 -0.20 5.10
N LEU A 202 16.82 0.42 4.50
CA LEU A 202 17.60 -0.17 3.41
C LEU A 202 18.33 -1.48 3.80
N LYS A 203 18.64 -1.67 5.08
CA LYS A 203 19.18 -2.95 5.55
C LYS A 203 18.15 -4.07 5.41
N GLU A 204 16.89 -3.79 5.72
CA GLU A 204 15.81 -4.77 5.56
C GLU A 204 15.49 -5.02 4.08
N VAL A 205 15.64 -4.01 3.22
CA VAL A 205 15.55 -4.21 1.76
C VAL A 205 16.56 -5.25 1.31
N LYS A 206 17.83 -5.09 1.68
CA LYS A 206 18.91 -6.04 1.33
C LYS A 206 18.66 -7.43 1.92
N ASN A 207 18.19 -7.50 3.17
CA ASN A 207 17.86 -8.76 3.83
C ASN A 207 16.72 -9.50 3.13
N PHE A 208 15.66 -8.79 2.76
CA PHE A 208 14.49 -9.34 2.06
C PHE A 208 14.89 -9.85 0.66
N THR A 209 15.56 -9.00 -0.14
CA THR A 209 15.93 -9.35 -1.53
C THR A 209 17.00 -10.43 -1.63
N SER A 210 17.77 -10.67 -0.58
CA SER A 210 18.68 -11.82 -0.51
C SER A 210 17.97 -13.16 -0.38
N GLN A 211 16.70 -13.15 0.05
CA GLN A 211 15.89 -14.34 0.29
C GLN A 211 14.77 -14.51 -0.73
N ILE A 212 14.19 -13.39 -1.20
CA ILE A 212 13.06 -13.36 -2.14
C ILE A 212 13.52 -12.72 -3.45
N PRO A 213 13.50 -13.49 -4.56
CA PRO A 213 13.81 -12.94 -5.88
C PRO A 213 12.92 -11.75 -6.21
N SER A 214 13.51 -10.59 -6.41
CA SER A 214 12.79 -9.35 -6.66
C SER A 214 13.66 -8.35 -7.42
N THR A 215 13.05 -7.50 -8.23
CA THR A 215 13.74 -6.41 -8.94
C THR A 215 13.53 -5.11 -8.20
N ILE A 216 14.60 -4.37 -7.95
CA ILE A 216 14.56 -3.08 -7.26
C ILE A 216 14.66 -1.95 -8.29
N TYR A 217 13.79 -0.96 -8.14
CA TYR A 217 13.78 0.30 -8.89
C TYR A 217 13.89 1.46 -7.91
N GLU A 218 14.82 2.37 -8.16
CA GLU A 218 15.01 3.55 -7.32
C GLU A 218 14.57 4.80 -8.09
N MET A 219 13.71 5.62 -7.46
CA MET A 219 13.29 6.92 -7.98
C MET A 219 14.14 8.01 -7.34
N GLU A 220 14.93 8.72 -8.14
CA GLU A 220 15.83 9.76 -7.67
C GLU A 220 15.09 10.99 -7.13
N ASP A 221 15.62 11.56 -6.04
CA ASP A 221 15.07 12.75 -5.38
C ASP A 221 13.60 12.63 -4.95
N VAL A 222 13.15 11.41 -4.64
CA VAL A 222 11.81 11.06 -4.17
C VAL A 222 11.88 10.48 -2.76
N GLY A 223 10.95 10.88 -1.89
CA GLY A 223 10.79 10.32 -0.54
C GLY A 223 9.80 9.14 -0.51
N HIS A 224 9.06 9.07 0.59
CA HIS A 224 8.10 7.99 0.87
C HIS A 224 6.80 8.08 0.08
N PHE A 225 6.53 9.20 -0.58
CA PHE A 225 5.25 9.48 -1.25
C PHE A 225 5.43 9.75 -2.75
N PRO A 226 5.96 8.79 -3.54
CA PRO A 226 6.27 8.99 -4.96
C PRO A 226 5.06 9.40 -5.79
N PHE A 227 3.86 8.97 -5.43
CA PHE A 227 2.60 9.35 -6.06
C PHE A 227 2.23 10.84 -5.89
N PHE A 228 2.92 11.59 -5.01
CA PHE A 228 2.80 13.04 -4.88
C PHE A 228 4.07 13.76 -5.31
N GLU A 229 5.24 13.15 -5.07
CA GLU A 229 6.52 13.80 -5.32
C GLU A 229 6.93 13.72 -6.79
N ASN A 230 6.63 12.61 -7.47
CA ASN A 230 6.89 12.41 -8.90
C ASN A 230 5.89 11.43 -9.54
N PRO A 231 4.58 11.81 -9.64
CA PRO A 231 3.54 10.91 -10.12
C PRO A 231 3.71 10.47 -11.58
N ALA A 232 4.31 11.33 -12.43
CA ALA A 232 4.51 11.02 -13.83
C ALA A 232 5.55 9.90 -14.02
N GLU A 233 6.70 9.99 -13.37
CA GLU A 233 7.73 8.95 -13.39
C GLU A 233 7.19 7.65 -12.77
N LEU A 234 6.49 7.73 -11.64
CA LEU A 234 5.88 6.56 -11.00
C LEU A 234 4.88 5.87 -11.94
N SER A 235 4.01 6.63 -12.62
CA SER A 235 3.04 6.06 -13.56
C SER A 235 3.72 5.32 -14.71
N ASN A 236 4.75 5.92 -15.31
CA ASN A 236 5.53 5.29 -16.38
C ASN A 236 6.26 4.04 -15.90
N LEU A 237 6.87 4.09 -14.72
CA LEU A 237 7.57 2.96 -14.14
C LEU A 237 6.60 1.80 -13.86
N ILE A 238 5.48 2.05 -13.20
CA ILE A 238 4.46 1.02 -12.94
C ILE A 238 3.96 0.40 -14.26
N ALA A 239 3.65 1.22 -15.28
CA ALA A 239 3.20 0.71 -16.58
C ALA A 239 4.25 -0.19 -17.27
N SER A 240 5.54 0.03 -17.03
CA SER A 240 6.62 -0.80 -17.59
C SER A 240 6.83 -2.14 -16.87
N LEU A 241 6.24 -2.32 -15.70
CA LEU A 241 6.40 -3.52 -14.85
C LEU A 241 5.26 -4.53 -14.99
N VAL A 242 4.28 -4.24 -15.86
CA VAL A 242 3.01 -4.95 -15.93
C VAL A 242 2.75 -5.55 -17.31
#